data_5807b6996936cd65cc9ee44a83cf5866
#
_entry.id   5807b6996936cd65cc9ee44a83cf5866
#
_cell.length_a   1.000
_cell.length_b   1.000
_cell.length_c   1.000
_cell.angle_alpha   90.00
_cell.angle_beta   90.00
_cell.angle_gamma   90.00
#
_symmetry.space_group_name_H-M   'P 1'
#
loop_
_entity.id
_entity.type
_entity.pdbx_description
1 polymer ?
#
loop_
_entity_poly.entity_id
_entity_poly.type
_entity_poly.pdbx_seq_one_letter_code
_entity_poly.pdbx_strand_id
1 'polypeptide(L)'
;MAKPSGSNDNISSKVDIDYPDFTKLPDHVRDKFEKLPTKVNFFRMLGYSPGAFNPMIDLTNAIFRDLTISDYHKELMVLLLAANENVAYEWEQHVSIAQAAGVRPDQFVAIAEGRLEDTQAFKEDERVLLRFGQSILDKGKAPGVLFKHAQEHFSLQELSDAIIVIGYYRMLSGYIQTFDITIDAQEDGNWIKG
;
A
#
# COMPACT_ATOMS: atom_id res chain seq x y z
N MET A 1 -29.15 2.73 20.25
CA MET A 1 -29.78 2.59 18.92
C MET A 1 -29.45 1.19 18.42
N ALA A 2 -30.47 0.38 18.10
CA ALA A 2 -30.32 -1.00 17.68
C ALA A 2 -29.80 -1.05 16.23
N LYS A 3 -28.82 -1.95 15.94
CA LYS A 3 -28.39 -2.28 14.58
C LYS A 3 -29.59 -2.80 13.78
N PRO A 4 -29.81 -2.35 12.54
CA PRO A 4 -30.80 -2.99 11.68
C PRO A 4 -30.37 -4.44 11.38
N SER A 5 -31.28 -5.39 11.60
CA SER A 5 -31.13 -6.77 11.15
C SER A 5 -31.21 -6.80 9.63
N GLY A 6 -30.05 -6.92 8.97
CA GLY A 6 -29.98 -7.10 7.53
C GLY A 6 -30.38 -8.52 7.14
N SER A 7 -31.22 -8.63 6.12
CA SER A 7 -31.62 -9.82 5.42
C SER A 7 -30.41 -10.64 4.95
N ASN A 8 -30.48 -11.98 5.11
CA ASN A 8 -29.59 -12.96 4.51
C ASN A 8 -29.80 -13.00 2.99
N ASP A 9 -29.23 -12.06 2.27
CA ASP A 9 -29.02 -12.24 0.83
C ASP A 9 -27.68 -12.94 0.65
N ASN A 10 -27.71 -14.22 0.35
CA ASN A 10 -26.58 -15.05 -0.13
C ASN A 10 -26.17 -14.59 -1.56
N ILE A 11 -25.89 -13.32 -1.72
CA ILE A 11 -25.17 -12.82 -2.89
C ILE A 11 -23.70 -13.04 -2.58
N SER A 12 -23.03 -13.86 -3.41
CA SER A 12 -21.57 -13.98 -3.35
C SER A 12 -20.97 -12.57 -3.35
N SER A 13 -20.28 -12.19 -2.30
CA SER A 13 -19.64 -10.88 -2.21
C SER A 13 -18.41 -10.79 -3.11
N LYS A 14 -17.99 -11.90 -3.72
CA LYS A 14 -16.83 -11.96 -4.62
C LYS A 14 -17.21 -11.63 -6.04
N VAL A 15 -16.40 -10.77 -6.63
CA VAL A 15 -16.46 -10.43 -8.05
C VAL A 15 -15.60 -11.45 -8.81
N ASP A 16 -16.21 -12.16 -9.77
CA ASP A 16 -15.52 -13.13 -10.64
C ASP A 16 -15.26 -12.47 -11.99
N ILE A 17 -14.08 -11.86 -12.12
CA ILE A 17 -13.64 -11.16 -13.34
C ILE A 17 -12.33 -11.77 -13.79
N ASP A 18 -12.30 -12.25 -15.02
CA ASP A 18 -11.09 -12.70 -15.68
C ASP A 18 -10.07 -11.57 -15.84
N TYR A 19 -8.78 -11.90 -15.86
CA TYR A 19 -7.76 -10.92 -16.23
C TYR A 19 -7.88 -10.52 -17.70
N PRO A 20 -7.59 -9.25 -18.05
CA PRO A 20 -7.66 -8.80 -19.44
C PRO A 20 -6.66 -9.55 -20.31
N ASP A 21 -7.07 -9.82 -21.55
CA ASP A 21 -6.21 -10.39 -22.58
C ASP A 21 -5.24 -9.31 -23.11
N PHE A 22 -4.00 -9.34 -22.66
CA PHE A 22 -2.99 -8.36 -23.05
C PHE A 22 -2.69 -8.36 -24.55
N THR A 23 -2.98 -9.44 -25.29
CA THR A 23 -2.79 -9.46 -26.75
C THR A 23 -3.73 -8.51 -27.48
N LYS A 24 -4.84 -8.13 -26.82
CA LYS A 24 -5.86 -7.19 -27.36
C LYS A 24 -5.69 -5.77 -26.86
N LEU A 25 -4.74 -5.52 -25.96
CA LEU A 25 -4.47 -4.18 -25.43
C LEU A 25 -3.57 -3.38 -26.39
N PRO A 26 -3.59 -2.04 -26.26
CA PRO A 26 -2.68 -1.18 -27.04
C PRO A 26 -1.21 -1.59 -26.88
N ASP A 27 -0.43 -1.44 -27.96
CA ASP A 27 0.98 -1.86 -28.00
C ASP A 27 1.81 -1.29 -26.85
N HIS A 28 1.61 -0.02 -26.52
CA HIS A 28 2.35 0.63 -25.42
C HIS A 28 2.07 0.00 -24.04
N VAL A 29 0.89 -0.58 -23.82
CA VAL A 29 0.54 -1.29 -22.59
C VAL A 29 1.16 -2.68 -22.59
N ARG A 30 1.02 -3.39 -23.69
CA ARG A 30 1.59 -4.72 -23.87
C ARG A 30 3.11 -4.70 -23.71
N ASP A 31 3.79 -3.77 -24.40
CA ASP A 31 5.24 -3.64 -24.35
C ASP A 31 5.75 -3.27 -22.93
N LYS A 32 4.98 -2.46 -22.19
CA LYS A 32 5.33 -2.12 -20.80
C LYS A 32 5.13 -3.32 -19.88
N PHE A 33 4.01 -4.04 -20.02
CA PHE A 33 3.71 -5.23 -19.24
C PHE A 33 4.75 -6.35 -19.44
N GLU A 34 5.17 -6.60 -20.69
CA GLU A 34 6.17 -7.62 -20.99
C GLU A 34 7.54 -7.32 -20.37
N LYS A 35 7.86 -6.05 -20.15
CA LYS A 35 9.13 -5.61 -19.53
C LYS A 35 9.07 -5.60 -18.00
N LEU A 36 7.92 -5.87 -17.37
CA LEU A 36 7.84 -5.93 -15.91
C LEU A 36 8.66 -7.14 -15.40
N PRO A 37 9.49 -6.95 -14.37
CA PRO A 37 10.27 -8.03 -13.76
C PRO A 37 9.36 -9.08 -13.12
N THR A 38 8.21 -8.65 -12.59
CA THR A 38 7.19 -9.51 -12.01
C THR A 38 5.81 -9.08 -12.48
N LYS A 39 4.99 -10.05 -12.86
CA LYS A 39 3.65 -9.83 -13.39
C LYS A 39 2.59 -10.13 -12.33
N VAL A 40 2.66 -9.38 -11.19
CA VAL A 40 1.72 -9.56 -10.09
C VAL A 40 0.28 -9.33 -10.52
N ASN A 41 -0.65 -9.96 -9.82
CA ASN A 41 -2.07 -9.96 -10.14
C ASN A 41 -2.65 -8.54 -10.21
N PHE A 42 -2.18 -7.62 -9.36
CA PHE A 42 -2.55 -6.22 -9.45
C PHE A 42 -2.21 -5.62 -10.83
N PHE A 43 -0.98 -5.80 -11.34
CA PHE A 43 -0.60 -5.28 -12.65
C PHE A 43 -1.37 -5.95 -13.79
N ARG A 44 -1.69 -7.23 -13.64
CA ARG A 44 -2.53 -7.92 -14.62
C ARG A 44 -3.92 -7.29 -14.68
N MET A 45 -4.56 -7.07 -13.52
CA MET A 45 -5.89 -6.47 -13.44
C MET A 45 -5.89 -5.00 -13.92
N LEU A 46 -4.80 -4.26 -13.70
CA LEU A 46 -4.62 -2.88 -14.16
C LEU A 46 -4.72 -2.74 -15.69
N GLY A 47 -4.55 -3.83 -16.45
CA GLY A 47 -4.79 -3.86 -17.89
C GLY A 47 -6.18 -3.40 -18.32
N TYR A 48 -7.18 -3.44 -17.42
CA TYR A 48 -8.52 -2.86 -17.68
C TYR A 48 -8.52 -1.33 -17.73
N SER A 49 -7.43 -0.69 -17.34
CA SER A 49 -7.25 0.76 -17.45
C SER A 49 -6.02 1.11 -18.32
N PRO A 50 -6.08 0.88 -19.64
CA PRO A 50 -4.91 1.03 -20.51
C PRO A 50 -4.34 2.44 -20.52
N GLY A 51 -5.18 3.47 -20.35
CA GLY A 51 -4.72 4.86 -20.27
C GLY A 51 -3.94 5.18 -18.99
N ALA A 52 -4.22 4.49 -17.87
CA ALA A 52 -3.52 4.67 -16.60
C ALA A 52 -2.36 3.68 -16.41
N PHE A 53 -2.26 2.63 -17.23
CA PHE A 53 -1.32 1.53 -17.03
C PHE A 53 0.13 2.00 -16.92
N ASN A 54 0.65 2.65 -17.96
CA ASN A 54 2.04 3.11 -17.97
C ASN A 54 2.34 4.15 -16.87
N PRO A 55 1.51 5.21 -16.67
CA PRO A 55 1.69 6.14 -15.56
C PRO A 55 1.71 5.49 -14.19
N MET A 56 0.87 4.48 -13.96
CA MET A 56 0.83 3.74 -12.68
C MET A 56 2.10 2.93 -12.46
N ILE A 57 2.59 2.22 -13.49
CA ILE A 57 3.87 1.50 -13.41
C ILE A 57 5.03 2.47 -13.16
N ASP A 58 5.04 3.63 -13.80
CA ASP A 58 6.09 4.63 -13.61
C ASP A 58 6.04 5.22 -12.18
N LEU A 59 4.84 5.49 -11.65
CA LEU A 59 4.67 5.92 -10.26
C LEU A 59 5.10 4.82 -9.26
N THR A 60 4.74 3.57 -9.52
CA THR A 60 5.22 2.43 -8.71
C THR A 60 6.73 2.40 -8.65
N ASN A 61 7.40 2.52 -9.81
CA ASN A 61 8.86 2.53 -9.87
C ASN A 61 9.46 3.70 -9.09
N ALA A 62 8.87 4.90 -9.19
CA ALA A 62 9.31 6.07 -8.43
C ALA A 62 9.17 5.84 -6.92
N ILE A 63 8.06 5.25 -6.46
CA ILE A 63 7.83 4.94 -5.04
C ILE A 63 8.89 3.95 -4.51
N PHE A 64 9.30 2.98 -5.31
CA PHE A 64 10.30 2.01 -4.89
C PHE A 64 11.75 2.49 -4.96
N ARG A 65 12.06 3.49 -5.81
CA ARG A 65 13.45 3.83 -6.16
C ARG A 65 13.86 5.28 -5.91
N ASP A 66 12.94 6.21 -6.01
CA ASP A 66 13.26 7.62 -6.19
C ASP A 66 12.80 8.52 -5.03
N LEU A 67 12.04 7.97 -4.07
CA LEU A 67 11.60 8.73 -2.90
C LEU A 67 12.76 8.97 -1.92
N THR A 68 12.69 10.09 -1.22
CA THR A 68 13.68 10.47 -0.20
C THR A 68 13.42 9.80 1.15
N ILE A 69 12.16 9.52 1.45
CA ILE A 69 11.81 8.77 2.66
C ILE A 69 12.50 7.39 2.64
N SER A 70 13.11 6.99 3.76
CA SER A 70 13.79 5.69 3.82
C SER A 70 12.83 4.52 3.53
N ASP A 71 13.36 3.44 2.94
CA ASP A 71 12.57 2.23 2.70
C ASP A 71 11.92 1.71 3.99
N TYR A 72 12.63 1.80 5.11
CA TYR A 72 12.10 1.43 6.41
C TYR A 72 10.85 2.24 6.80
N HIS A 73 10.91 3.56 6.71
CA HIS A 73 9.78 4.44 7.04
C HIS A 73 8.63 4.30 6.03
N LYS A 74 8.97 4.13 4.75
CA LYS A 74 7.99 3.84 3.70
C LYS A 74 7.20 2.57 4.02
N GLU A 75 7.88 1.48 4.36
CA GLU A 75 7.22 0.21 4.67
C GLU A 75 6.36 0.30 5.95
N LEU A 76 6.75 1.07 6.96
CA LEU A 76 5.88 1.35 8.11
C LEU A 76 4.56 2.01 7.67
N MET A 77 4.60 2.93 6.68
CA MET A 77 3.40 3.58 6.15
C MET A 77 2.52 2.62 5.35
N VAL A 78 3.13 1.75 4.54
CA VAL A 78 2.39 0.73 3.77
C VAL A 78 1.71 -0.27 4.69
N LEU A 79 2.42 -0.79 5.69
CA LEU A 79 1.85 -1.71 6.68
C LEU A 79 0.75 -1.06 7.51
N LEU A 80 0.93 0.20 7.92
CA LEU A 80 -0.10 0.97 8.62
C LEU A 80 -1.39 1.05 7.77
N LEU A 81 -1.27 1.39 6.50
CA LEU A 81 -2.41 1.47 5.59
C LEU A 81 -3.06 0.09 5.41
N ALA A 82 -2.27 -0.95 5.15
CA ALA A 82 -2.77 -2.30 4.92
C ALA A 82 -3.56 -2.82 6.13
N ALA A 83 -3.08 -2.55 7.36
CA ALA A 83 -3.78 -2.89 8.60
C ALA A 83 -5.04 -2.04 8.80
N ASN A 84 -4.96 -0.71 8.58
CA ASN A 84 -6.08 0.20 8.77
C ASN A 84 -7.25 -0.10 7.83
N GLU A 85 -6.97 -0.39 6.56
CA GLU A 85 -7.95 -0.68 5.53
C GLU A 85 -8.28 -2.18 5.40
N ASN A 86 -7.64 -3.03 6.21
CA ASN A 86 -7.81 -4.49 6.22
C ASN A 86 -7.55 -5.12 4.84
N VAL A 87 -6.45 -4.77 4.19
CA VAL A 87 -6.06 -5.24 2.85
C VAL A 87 -5.01 -6.34 2.97
N ALA A 88 -5.48 -7.59 3.02
CA ALA A 88 -4.60 -8.75 3.16
C ALA A 88 -3.57 -8.85 2.00
N TYR A 89 -3.95 -8.48 0.79
CA TYR A 89 -3.06 -8.47 -0.37
C TYR A 89 -1.83 -7.59 -0.13
N GLU A 90 -2.03 -6.32 0.25
CA GLU A 90 -0.92 -5.38 0.51
C GLU A 90 -0.06 -5.84 1.69
N TRP A 91 -0.71 -6.31 2.75
CA TRP A 91 0.00 -6.82 3.91
C TRP A 91 0.97 -7.95 3.53
N GLU A 92 0.47 -9.00 2.88
CA GLU A 92 1.25 -10.18 2.50
C GLU A 92 2.37 -9.85 1.50
N GLN A 93 2.09 -8.98 0.52
CA GLN A 93 3.10 -8.55 -0.45
C GLN A 93 4.22 -7.74 0.21
N HIS A 94 3.91 -6.94 1.24
CA HIS A 94 4.88 -6.05 1.88
C HIS A 94 5.61 -6.65 3.08
N VAL A 95 5.19 -7.79 3.65
CA VAL A 95 5.88 -8.42 4.79
C VAL A 95 7.36 -8.67 4.51
N SER A 96 7.69 -9.31 3.39
CA SER A 96 9.09 -9.63 3.05
C SER A 96 9.92 -8.36 2.73
N ILE A 97 9.30 -7.38 2.11
CA ILE A 97 9.92 -6.09 1.77
C ILE A 97 10.25 -5.31 3.04
N ALA A 98 9.28 -5.21 3.93
CA ALA A 98 9.41 -4.52 5.20
C ALA A 98 10.47 -5.19 6.10
N GLN A 99 10.51 -6.53 6.14
CA GLN A 99 11.58 -7.26 6.84
C GLN A 99 12.95 -6.94 6.25
N ALA A 100 13.08 -6.92 4.94
CA ALA A 100 14.33 -6.56 4.26
C ALA A 100 14.73 -5.10 4.51
N ALA A 101 13.76 -4.20 4.67
CA ALA A 101 13.98 -2.80 5.05
C ALA A 101 14.29 -2.61 6.53
N GLY A 102 14.18 -3.66 7.36
CA GLY A 102 14.55 -3.62 8.79
C GLY A 102 13.35 -3.51 9.76
N VAL A 103 12.10 -3.64 9.28
CA VAL A 103 10.95 -3.71 10.18
C VAL A 103 11.00 -4.99 11.01
N ARG A 104 10.87 -4.85 12.32
CA ARG A 104 11.03 -5.94 13.28
C ARG A 104 9.71 -6.66 13.54
N PRO A 105 9.77 -7.96 13.97
CA PRO A 105 8.55 -8.73 14.26
C PRO A 105 7.60 -8.09 15.27
N ASP A 106 8.11 -7.42 16.30
CA ASP A 106 7.30 -6.72 17.29
C ASP A 106 6.55 -5.52 16.71
N GLN A 107 7.12 -4.85 15.69
CA GLN A 107 6.49 -3.75 14.97
C GLN A 107 5.33 -4.21 14.08
N PHE A 108 5.48 -5.34 13.39
CA PHE A 108 4.36 -5.94 12.65
C PHE A 108 3.17 -6.21 13.57
N VAL A 109 3.42 -6.82 14.73
CA VAL A 109 2.37 -7.11 15.71
C VAL A 109 1.75 -5.81 16.21
N ALA A 110 2.56 -4.81 16.57
CA ALA A 110 2.07 -3.53 17.08
C ALA A 110 1.20 -2.79 16.05
N ILE A 111 1.60 -2.79 14.77
CA ILE A 111 0.81 -2.17 13.68
C ILE A 111 -0.51 -2.93 13.50
N ALA A 112 -0.47 -4.26 13.41
CA ALA A 112 -1.66 -5.09 13.23
C ALA A 112 -2.68 -4.94 14.37
N GLU A 113 -2.22 -4.68 15.59
CA GLU A 113 -3.04 -4.44 16.78
C GLU A 113 -3.41 -2.96 16.99
N GLY A 114 -2.95 -2.06 16.13
CA GLY A 114 -3.18 -0.61 16.26
C GLY A 114 -2.45 0.05 17.42
N ARG A 115 -1.40 -0.57 17.96
CA ARG A 115 -0.59 -0.06 19.07
C ARG A 115 0.52 0.89 18.57
N LEU A 116 0.13 1.95 17.87
CA LEU A 116 1.06 2.87 17.22
C LEU A 116 1.90 3.73 18.18
N GLU A 117 1.48 3.83 19.43
CA GLU A 117 2.19 4.56 20.51
C GLU A 117 3.07 3.66 21.39
N ASP A 118 3.24 2.40 21.04
CA ASP A 118 4.02 1.45 21.81
C ASP A 118 5.53 1.83 21.80
N THR A 119 6.01 2.33 22.93
CA THR A 119 7.40 2.78 23.11
C THR A 119 8.42 1.64 23.15
N GLN A 120 7.99 0.39 23.24
CA GLN A 120 8.87 -0.78 23.14
C GLN A 120 9.05 -1.18 21.67
N ALA A 121 8.00 -1.02 20.86
CA ALA A 121 8.04 -1.33 19.44
C ALA A 121 8.60 -0.18 18.60
N PHE A 122 8.32 1.08 18.97
CA PHE A 122 8.61 2.25 18.12
C PHE A 122 9.40 3.33 18.84
N LYS A 123 10.38 3.91 18.14
CA LYS A 123 11.07 5.15 18.53
C LYS A 123 10.12 6.34 18.38
N GLU A 124 10.57 7.51 18.85
CA GLU A 124 9.79 8.75 18.81
C GLU A 124 9.42 9.16 17.37
N ASP A 125 10.40 9.22 16.49
CA ASP A 125 10.22 9.55 15.07
C ASP A 125 9.25 8.61 14.38
N GLU A 126 9.35 7.29 14.61
CA GLU A 126 8.46 6.28 14.06
C GLU A 126 7.02 6.47 14.54
N ARG A 127 6.81 6.73 15.85
CA ARG A 127 5.46 7.02 16.39
C ARG A 127 4.86 8.30 15.81
N VAL A 128 5.68 9.34 15.65
CA VAL A 128 5.25 10.60 15.03
C VAL A 128 4.81 10.36 13.58
N LEU A 129 5.60 9.59 12.82
CA LEU A 129 5.27 9.25 11.43
C LEU A 129 3.99 8.40 11.33
N LEU A 130 3.85 7.39 12.19
CA LEU A 130 2.66 6.54 12.25
C LEU A 130 1.40 7.35 12.58
N ARG A 131 1.47 8.27 13.57
CA ARG A 131 0.36 9.20 13.87
C ARG A 131 0.04 10.13 12.70
N PHE A 132 1.08 10.61 12.01
CA PHE A 132 0.93 11.44 10.82
C PHE A 132 0.15 10.70 9.72
N GLY A 133 0.57 9.46 9.43
CA GLY A 133 -0.10 8.58 8.48
C GLY A 133 -1.53 8.25 8.89
N GLN A 134 -1.74 7.84 10.14
CA GLN A 134 -3.07 7.51 10.68
C GLN A 134 -4.03 8.69 10.56
N SER A 135 -3.56 9.92 10.86
CA SER A 135 -4.40 11.10 10.73
C SER A 135 -4.83 11.38 9.29
N ILE A 136 -3.96 11.08 8.31
CA ILE A 136 -4.30 11.21 6.88
C ILE A 136 -5.33 10.14 6.50
N LEU A 137 -5.16 8.91 6.96
CA LEU A 137 -6.10 7.81 6.72
C LEU A 137 -7.48 8.11 7.28
N ASP A 138 -7.55 8.60 8.52
CA ASP A 138 -8.83 8.86 9.22
C ASP A 138 -9.56 10.11 8.73
N LYS A 139 -8.82 11.17 8.40
CA LYS A 139 -9.36 12.52 8.23
C LYS A 139 -9.03 13.16 6.87
N GLY A 140 -8.27 12.47 6.04
CA GLY A 140 -7.77 13.01 4.77
C GLY A 140 -6.67 14.07 4.91
N LYS A 141 -6.21 14.37 6.14
CA LYS A 141 -5.15 15.37 6.39
C LYS A 141 -4.51 15.19 7.76
N ALA A 142 -3.27 15.63 7.91
CA ALA A 142 -2.65 15.84 9.21
C ALA A 142 -2.97 17.25 9.74
N PRO A 143 -3.39 17.40 11.03
CA PRO A 143 -3.54 18.72 11.66
C PRO A 143 -2.20 19.47 11.71
N GLY A 144 -2.23 20.80 11.64
CA GLY A 144 -1.02 21.64 11.61
C GLY A 144 -0.07 21.44 12.81
N VAL A 145 -0.61 21.12 13.98
CA VAL A 145 0.20 20.79 15.17
C VAL A 145 0.99 19.49 14.95
N LEU A 146 0.34 18.46 14.43
CA LEU A 146 0.99 17.19 14.12
C LEU A 146 2.00 17.33 12.97
N PHE A 147 1.65 18.12 11.95
CA PHE A 147 2.57 18.43 10.86
C PHE A 147 3.86 19.10 11.36
N LYS A 148 3.74 20.11 12.24
CA LYS A 148 4.90 20.77 12.84
C LYS A 148 5.75 19.82 13.67
N HIS A 149 5.12 18.94 14.45
CA HIS A 149 5.84 17.93 15.22
C HIS A 149 6.56 16.93 14.30
N ALA A 150 5.93 16.51 13.21
CA ALA A 150 6.59 15.65 12.23
C ALA A 150 7.81 16.33 11.57
N GLN A 151 7.77 17.65 11.35
CA GLN A 151 8.91 18.42 10.83
C GLN A 151 10.12 18.47 11.77
N GLU A 152 9.98 18.15 13.05
CA GLU A 152 11.10 18.03 13.99
C GLU A 152 11.95 16.78 13.72
N HIS A 153 11.39 15.79 13.03
CA HIS A 153 12.02 14.50 12.73
C HIS A 153 12.25 14.25 11.24
N PHE A 154 11.42 14.84 10.38
CA PHE A 154 11.40 14.58 8.92
C PHE A 154 11.46 15.89 8.14
N SER A 155 12.17 15.89 7.03
CA SER A 155 12.15 16.97 6.05
C SER A 155 10.78 17.12 5.40
N LEU A 156 10.52 18.29 4.79
CA LEU A 156 9.31 18.49 3.99
C LEU A 156 9.20 17.51 2.82
N GLN A 157 10.33 17.10 2.25
CA GLN A 157 10.38 16.13 1.16
C GLN A 157 9.93 14.75 1.64
N GLU A 158 10.47 14.25 2.75
CA GLU A 158 10.07 12.96 3.34
C GLU A 158 8.59 12.95 3.76
N LEU A 159 8.08 14.06 4.33
CA LEU A 159 6.65 14.16 4.65
C LEU A 159 5.77 14.21 3.40
N SER A 160 6.23 14.84 2.32
CA SER A 160 5.57 14.80 1.01
C SER A 160 5.54 13.39 0.45
N ASP A 161 6.66 12.68 0.52
CA ASP A 161 6.78 11.28 0.09
C ASP A 161 5.83 10.38 0.89
N ALA A 162 5.76 10.55 2.21
CA ALA A 162 4.83 9.81 3.07
C ALA A 162 3.36 9.99 2.66
N ILE A 163 2.96 11.22 2.30
CA ILE A 163 1.61 11.51 1.79
C ILE A 163 1.36 10.81 0.45
N ILE A 164 2.34 10.85 -0.45
CA ILE A 164 2.25 10.18 -1.76
C ILE A 164 2.11 8.66 -1.56
N VAL A 165 2.93 8.06 -0.70
CA VAL A 165 2.87 6.63 -0.37
C VAL A 165 1.47 6.25 0.14
N ILE A 166 0.95 6.95 1.13
CA ILE A 166 -0.39 6.68 1.67
C ILE A 166 -1.47 6.82 0.58
N GLY A 167 -1.42 7.90 -0.20
CA GLY A 167 -2.40 8.13 -1.26
C GLY A 167 -2.37 7.07 -2.35
N TYR A 168 -1.17 6.66 -2.76
CA TYR A 168 -0.95 5.62 -3.75
C TYR A 168 -1.50 4.28 -3.28
N TYR A 169 -1.06 3.78 -2.12
CA TYR A 169 -1.50 2.48 -1.61
C TYR A 169 -2.99 2.48 -1.23
N ARG A 170 -3.55 3.61 -0.81
CA ARG A 170 -5.00 3.72 -0.59
C ARG A 170 -5.81 3.56 -1.87
N MET A 171 -5.34 4.13 -2.97
CA MET A 171 -5.93 3.92 -4.29
C MET A 171 -5.81 2.46 -4.71
N LEU A 172 -4.64 1.83 -4.52
CA LEU A 172 -4.43 0.41 -4.80
C LEU A 172 -5.36 -0.47 -3.97
N SER A 173 -5.46 -0.20 -2.68
CA SER A 173 -6.35 -0.94 -1.76
C SER A 173 -7.79 -0.95 -2.24
N GLY A 174 -8.32 0.21 -2.65
CA GLY A 174 -9.66 0.30 -3.21
C GLY A 174 -9.81 -0.51 -4.51
N TYR A 175 -8.80 -0.49 -5.37
CA TYR A 175 -8.78 -1.27 -6.60
C TYR A 175 -8.72 -2.78 -6.32
N ILE A 176 -7.79 -3.21 -5.46
CA ILE A 176 -7.55 -4.61 -5.09
C ILE A 176 -8.81 -5.22 -4.45
N GLN A 177 -9.41 -4.52 -3.49
CA GLN A 177 -10.60 -5.01 -2.80
C GLN A 177 -11.84 -5.01 -3.69
N THR A 178 -11.99 -4.01 -4.57
CA THR A 178 -13.16 -3.92 -5.47
C THR A 178 -13.15 -5.00 -6.53
N PHE A 179 -11.98 -5.40 -7.05
CA PHE A 179 -11.82 -6.45 -8.05
C PHE A 179 -11.57 -7.82 -7.43
N ASP A 180 -11.60 -7.97 -6.10
CA ASP A 180 -11.29 -9.21 -5.37
C ASP A 180 -9.97 -9.86 -5.85
N ILE A 181 -8.93 -9.03 -6.05
CA ILE A 181 -7.64 -9.49 -6.57
C ILE A 181 -7.02 -10.47 -5.58
N THR A 182 -6.74 -11.69 -6.05
CA THR A 182 -6.14 -12.74 -5.23
C THR A 182 -4.66 -12.46 -4.96
N ILE A 183 -4.20 -12.82 -3.76
CA ILE A 183 -2.80 -12.74 -3.37
C ILE A 183 -1.97 -13.58 -4.35
N ASP A 184 -0.85 -13.03 -4.81
CA ASP A 184 0.07 -13.74 -5.68
C ASP A 184 0.68 -14.93 -4.93
N ALA A 185 0.86 -16.07 -5.62
CA ALA A 185 1.67 -17.15 -5.08
C ALA A 185 3.08 -16.60 -4.82
N GLN A 186 3.59 -16.78 -3.61
CA GLN A 186 4.93 -16.31 -3.25
C GLN A 186 5.97 -17.00 -4.15
N GLU A 187 6.30 -16.35 -5.24
CA GLU A 187 7.57 -16.55 -5.91
C GLU A 187 8.58 -15.74 -5.09
N ASP A 188 9.55 -16.46 -4.51
CA ASP A 188 10.59 -15.94 -3.61
C ASP A 188 10.91 -14.46 -3.81
N GLY A 189 10.44 -13.59 -2.94
CA GLY A 189 10.60 -12.14 -2.72
C GLY A 189 11.53 -11.28 -3.61
N ASN A 190 11.78 -11.69 -4.82
CA ASN A 190 12.80 -11.17 -5.74
C ASN A 190 12.29 -10.11 -6.73
N TRP A 191 11.01 -9.76 -6.66
CA TRP A 191 10.43 -8.80 -7.61
C TRP A 191 10.92 -7.35 -7.44
N ILE A 192 11.61 -7.04 -6.33
CA ILE A 192 12.19 -5.72 -6.04
C ILE A 192 13.64 -5.58 -6.54
N LYS A 193 14.31 -6.66 -6.91
CA LYS A 193 15.73 -6.67 -7.27
C LYS A 193 16.03 -6.57 -8.77
N GLY A 194 15.06 -6.17 -9.56
CA GLY A 194 15.23 -5.93 -10.99
C GLY A 194 15.62 -4.50 -11.33
#